data_d9f792308d5ee2ef06ed2ae35fedd210
#
_entry.id   d9f792308d5ee2ef06ed2ae35fedd210
#
_cell.length_a   1.000
_cell.length_b   1.000
_cell.length_c   1.000
_cell.angle_alpha   90.00
_cell.angle_beta   90.00
_cell.angle_gamma   90.00
#
_symmetry.space_group_name_H-M   'P 1'
#
loop_
_entity.id
_entity.type
_entity.pdbx_description
1 polymer ?
#
loop_
_entity_poly.entity_id
_entity_poly.type
_entity_poly.pdbx_seq_one_letter_code
_entity_poly.pdbx_strand_id
1 'polypeptide(L)' 'MTESSESNLVFIKETYRDLLSREPDAEGLQWWLDDLEKRGQTRDDVVANIKLSDEYRSMDS' A
#
# COMPACT_ATOMS: atom_id res chain seq x y z
N MET A 1 -13.87 6.85 15.22
CA MET A 1 -13.72 6.72 14.99
C MET A 1 -12.87 6.39 14.54
N THR A 2 -12.46 6.35 14.00
CA THR A 2 -11.72 5.87 13.96
C THR A 2 -10.97 5.56 12.94
N GLU A 3 -9.87 5.27 12.92
CA GLU A 3 -9.20 4.86 11.98
C GLU A 3 -9.55 3.61 11.69
N SER A 4 -10.08 3.26 10.84
CA SER A 4 -10.58 2.01 10.55
C SER A 4 -9.84 1.40 9.40
N SER A 5 -10.19 0.17 9.07
CA SER A 5 -9.69 -0.46 7.89
C SER A 5 -9.98 0.33 6.66
N GLU A 6 -11.07 1.06 6.69
CA GLU A 6 -11.46 1.83 5.55
C GLU A 6 -10.46 2.93 5.25
N SER A 7 -9.93 3.58 6.27
CA SER A 7 -8.93 4.60 6.12
C SER A 7 -7.66 4.02 5.55
N ASN A 8 -7.24 2.88 6.04
CA ASN A 8 -6.05 2.21 5.54
C ASN A 8 -6.24 1.75 4.10
N LEU A 9 -7.44 1.29 3.78
CA LEU A 9 -7.74 0.85 2.43
C LEU A 9 -7.57 2.00 1.44
N VAL A 10 -8.13 3.14 1.77
CA VAL A 10 -8.03 4.30 0.91
C VAL A 10 -6.57 4.73 0.76
N PHE A 11 -5.83 4.71 1.86
CA PHE A 11 -4.44 5.09 1.83
C PHE A 11 -3.65 4.20 0.88
N ILE A 12 -3.87 2.90 0.94
CA ILE A 12 -3.15 1.97 0.09
C ILE A 12 -3.49 2.20 -1.37
N LYS A 13 -4.77 2.39 -1.66
CA LYS A 13 -5.19 2.63 -3.03
C LYS A 13 -4.55 3.89 -3.60
N GLU A 14 -4.54 4.94 -2.81
CA GLU A 14 -3.98 6.19 -3.28
C GLU A 14 -2.47 6.09 -3.45
N THR A 15 -1.81 5.36 -2.57
CA THR A 15 -0.39 5.18 -2.69
C THR A 15 -0.03 4.43 -3.97
N TYR A 16 -0.79 3.40 -4.30
CA TYR A 16 -0.56 2.66 -5.53
C TYR A 16 -0.75 3.57 -6.74
N ARG A 17 -1.80 4.37 -6.73
CA ARG A 17 -2.04 5.26 -7.86
C ARG A 17 -0.94 6.30 -8.01
N ASP A 18 -0.44 6.81 -6.90
CA ASP A 18 0.61 7.80 -6.96
C ASP A 18 1.94 7.21 -7.38
N LEU A 19 2.27 6.04 -6.89
CA LEU A 19 3.58 5.45 -7.13
C LEU A 19 3.61 4.54 -8.35
N LEU A 20 2.54 3.80 -8.56
CA LEU A 20 2.51 2.79 -9.61
C LEU A 20 1.55 3.11 -10.74
N SER A 21 0.81 4.18 -10.61
CA SER A 21 -0.16 4.64 -11.61
C SER A 21 -1.23 3.60 -11.90
N ARG A 22 -1.56 2.79 -10.92
CA ARG A 22 -2.62 1.82 -11.08
C ARG A 22 -3.15 1.45 -9.71
N GLU A 23 -4.28 0.76 -9.68
CA GLU A 23 -4.84 0.33 -8.43
C GLU A 23 -4.32 -1.05 -8.07
N PRO A 24 -4.22 -1.36 -6.78
CA PRO A 24 -3.76 -2.67 -6.36
C PRO A 24 -4.85 -3.72 -6.65
N ASP A 25 -4.43 -4.95 -6.94
CA ASP A 25 -5.43 -6.00 -7.06
C ASP A 25 -5.84 -6.43 -5.66
N ALA A 26 -6.83 -7.32 -5.59
CA ALA A 26 -7.41 -7.68 -4.30
C ALA A 26 -6.39 -8.32 -3.37
N GLU A 27 -5.53 -9.15 -3.91
CA GLU A 27 -4.54 -9.82 -3.06
C GLU A 27 -3.52 -8.84 -2.53
N GLY A 28 -3.04 -7.95 -3.38
CA GLY A 28 -2.07 -6.96 -2.95
C GLY A 28 -2.65 -6.01 -1.92
N LEU A 29 -3.89 -5.61 -2.13
CA LEU A 29 -4.56 -4.73 -1.19
C LEU A 29 -4.67 -5.40 0.17
N GLN A 30 -5.06 -6.66 0.21
CA GLN A 30 -5.20 -7.38 1.45
C GLN A 30 -3.86 -7.54 2.15
N TRP A 31 -2.81 -7.78 1.39
CA TRP A 31 -1.47 -7.93 1.94
C TRP A 31 -1.04 -6.65 2.68
N TRP A 32 -1.22 -5.51 2.05
CA TRP A 32 -0.81 -4.26 2.68
C TRP A 32 -1.71 -3.88 3.83
N LEU A 33 -2.99 -4.21 3.75
CA LEU A 33 -3.88 -3.99 4.87
C LEU A 33 -3.44 -4.79 6.08
N ASP A 34 -3.07 -6.04 5.87
CA ASP A 34 -2.59 -6.87 6.96
C ASP A 34 -1.32 -6.30 7.57
N ASP A 35 -0.44 -5.79 6.74
CA ASP A 35 0.77 -5.18 7.26
C ASP A 35 0.43 -4.02 8.19
N LEU A 36 -0.49 -3.18 7.80
CA LEU A 36 -0.85 -2.03 8.61
C LEU A 36 -1.61 -2.42 9.87
N GLU A 37 -2.47 -3.41 9.76
CA GLU A 37 -3.37 -3.70 10.86
C GLU A 37 -2.87 -4.81 11.77
N LYS A 38 -2.19 -5.78 11.22
CA LYS A 38 -1.81 -6.93 12.01
C LYS A 38 -0.33 -6.98 12.33
N ARG A 39 0.49 -6.46 11.45
CA ARG A 39 1.93 -6.49 11.68
C ARG A 39 2.46 -5.24 12.31
N GLY A 40 1.61 -4.24 12.49
CA GLY A 40 2.02 -3.02 13.15
C GLY A 40 2.89 -2.11 12.32
N GLN A 41 2.89 -2.28 11.01
CA GLN A 41 3.65 -1.40 10.16
C GLN A 41 3.00 -0.03 10.10
N THR A 42 3.80 1.01 9.92
CA THR A 42 3.24 2.34 9.77
C THR A 42 2.97 2.60 8.29
N ARG A 43 2.26 3.68 8.03
CA ARG A 43 2.00 4.05 6.64
C ARG A 43 3.29 4.39 5.92
N ASP A 44 4.23 5.02 6.62
CA ASP A 44 5.53 5.30 6.03
C ASP A 44 6.25 4.03 5.65
N ASP A 45 6.16 3.02 6.50
CA ASP A 45 6.77 1.73 6.21
C ASP A 45 6.18 1.10 4.95
N VAL A 46 4.87 1.19 4.81
CA VAL A 46 4.20 0.64 3.64
C VAL A 46 4.66 1.37 2.37
N VAL A 47 4.72 2.68 2.43
CA VAL A 47 5.17 3.44 1.27
C VAL A 47 6.59 3.04 0.89
N ALA A 48 7.47 2.93 1.87
CA ALA A 48 8.84 2.54 1.60
C ALA A 48 8.92 1.15 0.98
N ASN A 49 8.11 0.23 1.50
CA ASN A 49 8.10 -1.12 0.97
C ASN A 49 7.59 -1.18 -0.46
N ILE A 50 6.57 -0.40 -0.76
CA ILE A 50 6.06 -0.34 -2.13
C ILE A 50 7.12 0.23 -3.06
N LYS A 51 7.85 1.22 -2.61
CA LYS A 51 8.91 1.81 -3.43
C LYS A 51 10.05 0.83 -3.68
N LEU A 52 10.22 -0.13 -2.78
CA LEU A 52 11.25 -1.13 -2.96
C LEU A 52 10.76 -2.32 -3.77
N SER A 53 9.49 -2.34 -4.11
CA SER A 53 8.95 -3.49 -4.81
C SER A 53 9.41 -3.50 -6.27
N ASP A 54 9.37 -4.69 -6.85
CA ASP A 54 9.77 -4.83 -8.22
C ASP A 54 8.88 -4.04 -9.16
N GLU A 55 7.61 -3.93 -8.82
CA GLU A 55 6.68 -3.18 -9.65
C GLU A 55 7.11 -1.73 -9.78
N TYR A 56 7.45 -1.11 -8.68
CA TYR A 56 7.83 0.29 -8.70
C TYR A 56 9.14 0.47 -9.46
N ARG A 57 10.08 -0.43 -9.21
CA ARG A 57 11.38 -0.34 -9.85
C ARG A 57 11.28 -0.59 -11.35
N SER A 58 10.39 -1.49 -11.74
CA SER A 58 10.23 -1.77 -13.15
C SER A 58 9.65 -0.61 -13.92
N MET A 59 8.81 0.17 -13.25
CA MET A 59 8.19 1.29 -13.92
C MET A 59 9.20 2.35 -14.31
N ASP A 60 10.29 2.38 -13.61
CA ASP A 60 11.23 3.41 -13.83
C ASP A 60 12.09 3.14 -15.03
N SER A 61 12.01 2.07 -15.64
CA SER A 61 12.86 1.81 -16.79
C SER A 61 12.24 2.24 -18.13
#